data_ee0385851bb14866067f697fc05034d0
#
_entry.id   ee0385851bb14866067f697fc05034d0
#
_cell.length_a   1.000
_cell.length_b   1.000
_cell.length_c   1.000
_cell.angle_alpha   90.00
_cell.angle_beta   90.00
_cell.angle_gamma   90.00
#
_symmetry.space_group_name_H-M   'P 1'
#
loop_
_entity.id
_entity.type
_entity.pdbx_description
1 polymer ?
#
loop_
_entity_poly.entity_id
_entity_poly.type
_entity_poly.pdbx_seq_one_letter_code
_entity_poly.pdbx_strand_id
1 'polypeptide(L)'
;MNTIHSLLFVPGREKMLEKILTSSADAHIIDLEDSISQDEKEYVLDATIHFLENHVTENCFIRIDRLLMREQLLRLKKCQFRGIMVPKVEDCGFLDECADAFANRAVIALVETPKGLSKIESIASYPGIMALAFGAEDYTAATNMQNSEELLLSLKSRLVMFGKAYGKKVYDTPSFCIQDVGRADAEAEHSAQLGFDGKMAIHPKLIPGIRKAFAAYDIENIRKIVNQYESQNEAILVVDGKVYEKMHIARFKRILREYNNNSNK
;
A
#
# COMPACT_ATOMS: atom_id res chain seq x y z
N MET A 1 -5.17 0.97 -14.81
CA MET A 1 -4.07 1.21 -13.84
C MET A 1 -3.62 -0.14 -13.33
N ASN A 2 -2.31 -0.41 -13.32
CA ASN A 2 -1.78 -1.68 -12.78
C ASN A 2 -2.10 -1.77 -11.29
N THR A 3 -2.41 -2.97 -10.82
CA THR A 3 -2.61 -3.23 -9.40
C THR A 3 -1.26 -3.11 -8.70
N ILE A 4 -1.21 -2.31 -7.63
CA ILE A 4 -0.01 -2.14 -6.81
C ILE A 4 -0.12 -3.12 -5.64
N HIS A 5 0.81 -4.08 -5.56
CA HIS A 5 0.90 -5.04 -4.47
C HIS A 5 2.15 -4.79 -3.60
N SER A 6 3.19 -4.24 -4.20
CA SER A 6 4.45 -3.96 -3.52
C SER A 6 4.82 -2.48 -3.60
N LEU A 7 5.05 -1.85 -2.44
CA LEU A 7 5.47 -0.45 -2.32
C LEU A 7 6.81 -0.40 -1.59
N LEU A 8 7.88 -0.05 -2.29
CA LEU A 8 9.22 0.01 -1.71
C LEU A 8 9.53 1.42 -1.19
N PHE A 9 9.83 1.54 0.10
CA PHE A 9 10.41 2.76 0.64
C PHE A 9 11.83 2.97 0.13
N VAL A 10 12.12 4.17 -0.32
CA VAL A 10 13.42 4.59 -0.82
C VAL A 10 13.76 5.95 -0.21
N PRO A 11 14.79 6.06 0.64
CA PRO A 11 15.26 7.36 1.12
C PRO A 11 15.52 8.30 -0.04
N GLY A 12 15.09 9.57 0.05
CA GLY A 12 15.23 10.56 -1.04
C GLY A 12 16.66 10.99 -1.36
N ARG A 13 17.69 10.24 -0.91
CA ARG A 13 19.11 10.47 -1.22
C ARG A 13 19.43 10.03 -2.64
N GLU A 14 20.20 10.82 -3.39
CA GLU A 14 20.55 10.61 -4.79
C GLU A 14 20.90 9.16 -5.15
N LYS A 15 21.88 8.56 -4.46
CA LYS A 15 22.32 7.18 -4.67
C LYS A 15 21.22 6.13 -4.44
N MET A 16 20.22 6.45 -3.65
CA MET A 16 19.08 5.56 -3.39
C MET A 16 17.98 5.74 -4.43
N LEU A 17 17.75 6.96 -4.90
CA LEU A 17 16.79 7.27 -5.94
C LEU A 17 17.09 6.56 -7.26
N GLU A 18 18.38 6.47 -7.65
CA GLU A 18 18.81 5.74 -8.85
C GLU A 18 18.40 4.25 -8.82
N LYS A 19 18.28 3.64 -7.63
CA LYS A 19 17.83 2.24 -7.51
C LYS A 19 16.37 2.04 -7.87
N ILE A 20 15.57 3.10 -7.90
CA ILE A 20 14.17 3.05 -8.37
C ILE A 20 14.12 2.56 -9.82
N LEU A 21 15.07 2.99 -10.65
CA LEU A 21 15.09 2.70 -12.08
C LEU A 21 15.29 1.20 -12.41
N THR A 22 15.84 0.45 -11.50
CA THR A 22 16.12 -1.00 -11.65
C THR A 22 15.28 -1.87 -10.72
N SER A 23 14.41 -1.26 -9.92
CA SER A 23 13.59 -1.96 -8.94
C SER A 23 12.43 -2.70 -9.59
N SER A 24 12.11 -3.89 -9.07
CA SER A 24 10.95 -4.69 -9.47
C SER A 24 9.69 -4.41 -8.65
N ALA A 25 9.69 -3.43 -7.74
CA ALA A 25 8.51 -3.05 -6.99
C ALA A 25 7.45 -2.41 -7.91
N ASP A 26 6.16 -2.64 -7.60
CA ASP A 26 5.07 -2.06 -8.41
C ASP A 26 4.98 -0.55 -8.22
N ALA A 27 5.36 -0.04 -7.03
CA ALA A 27 5.46 1.37 -6.75
C ALA A 27 6.60 1.66 -5.75
N HIS A 28 7.04 2.91 -5.71
CA HIS A 28 8.08 3.40 -4.80
C HIS A 28 7.53 4.51 -3.92
N ILE A 29 7.96 4.54 -2.66
CA ILE A 29 7.67 5.63 -1.72
C ILE A 29 8.99 6.34 -1.46
N ILE A 30 9.21 7.49 -2.11
CA ILE A 30 10.37 8.34 -1.83
C ILE A 30 10.13 8.97 -0.46
N ASP A 31 11.03 8.68 0.47
CA ASP A 31 10.87 9.11 1.84
C ASP A 31 11.62 10.42 2.11
N LEU A 32 10.89 11.43 2.57
CA LEU A 32 11.40 12.73 3.00
C LEU A 32 11.23 12.95 4.51
N GLU A 33 10.77 11.94 5.25
CA GLU A 33 10.45 12.04 6.68
C GLU A 33 11.49 11.32 7.54
N ASP A 34 11.15 10.16 8.11
CA ASP A 34 11.88 9.52 9.20
C ASP A 34 13.27 8.99 8.81
N SER A 35 13.47 8.59 7.55
CA SER A 35 14.77 8.10 7.08
C SER A 35 15.80 9.22 6.85
N ILE A 36 15.41 10.49 7.02
CA ILE A 36 16.22 11.66 6.69
C ILE A 36 16.43 12.50 7.94
N SER A 37 17.69 12.73 8.29
CA SER A 37 18.07 13.63 9.39
C SER A 37 17.70 15.09 9.09
N GLN A 38 17.48 15.88 10.12
CA GLN A 38 16.98 17.26 9.98
C GLN A 38 17.91 18.15 9.14
N ASP A 39 19.22 17.95 9.25
CA ASP A 39 20.25 18.67 8.51
C ASP A 39 20.35 18.27 7.02
N GLU A 40 19.84 17.09 6.64
CA GLU A 40 19.78 16.62 5.27
C GLU A 40 18.50 16.96 4.52
N LYS A 41 17.44 17.42 5.21
CA LYS A 41 16.07 17.59 4.63
C LYS A 41 16.08 18.42 3.35
N GLU A 42 16.77 19.55 3.35
CA GLU A 42 16.84 20.47 2.19
C GLU A 42 17.56 19.81 1.01
N TYR A 43 18.75 19.24 1.26
CA TYR A 43 19.51 18.52 0.24
C TYR A 43 18.73 17.36 -0.38
N VAL A 44 18.04 16.59 0.46
CA VAL A 44 17.26 15.42 0.01
C VAL A 44 16.04 15.86 -0.80
N LEU A 45 15.40 16.97 -0.43
CA LEU A 45 14.31 17.54 -1.23
C LEU A 45 14.81 17.97 -2.62
N ASP A 46 15.96 18.65 -2.70
CA ASP A 46 16.59 19.04 -3.98
C ASP A 46 16.92 17.84 -4.84
N ALA A 47 17.54 16.82 -4.27
CA ALA A 47 17.88 15.58 -4.97
C ALA A 47 16.62 14.87 -5.49
N THR A 48 15.55 14.86 -4.68
CA THR A 48 14.26 14.27 -5.08
C THR A 48 13.63 15.04 -6.24
N ILE A 49 13.60 16.36 -6.19
CA ILE A 49 13.08 17.20 -7.28
C ILE A 49 13.87 16.96 -8.57
N HIS A 50 15.19 16.99 -8.48
CA HIS A 50 16.06 16.72 -9.62
C HIS A 50 15.79 15.35 -10.24
N PHE A 51 15.63 14.31 -9.42
CA PHE A 51 15.28 12.96 -9.88
C PHE A 51 13.93 12.94 -10.60
N LEU A 52 12.89 13.57 -10.02
CA LEU A 52 11.55 13.61 -10.59
C LEU A 52 11.47 14.38 -11.91
N GLU A 53 12.31 15.39 -12.12
CA GLU A 53 12.37 16.19 -13.35
C GLU A 53 13.07 15.45 -14.49
N ASN A 54 13.97 14.51 -14.18
CA ASN A 54 14.80 13.83 -15.18
C ASN A 54 14.36 12.38 -15.50
N HIS A 55 13.36 11.84 -14.79
CA HIS A 55 12.94 10.45 -14.95
C HIS A 55 11.42 10.29 -15.03
N VAL A 56 10.98 9.16 -15.62
CA VAL A 56 9.56 8.78 -15.60
C VAL A 56 9.21 8.19 -14.24
N THR A 57 8.34 8.85 -13.48
CA THR A 57 8.06 8.59 -12.07
C THR A 57 6.58 8.33 -11.78
N GLU A 58 5.84 7.81 -12.79
CA GLU A 58 4.39 7.56 -12.70
C GLU A 58 3.99 6.57 -11.57
N ASN A 59 4.93 5.77 -11.08
CA ASN A 59 4.73 4.85 -9.97
C ASN A 59 5.40 5.29 -8.66
N CYS A 60 5.81 6.57 -8.57
CA CYS A 60 6.40 7.12 -7.36
C CYS A 60 5.37 7.86 -6.52
N PHE A 61 5.33 7.53 -5.24
CA PHE A 61 4.70 8.32 -4.18
C PHE A 61 5.79 9.02 -3.38
N ILE A 62 5.45 10.11 -2.72
CA ILE A 62 6.38 10.84 -1.85
C ILE A 62 5.80 10.82 -0.44
N ARG A 63 6.53 10.25 0.52
CA ARG A 63 6.19 10.42 1.93
C ARG A 63 6.71 11.78 2.38
N ILE A 64 5.77 12.68 2.64
CA ILE A 64 6.05 14.06 3.02
C ILE A 64 6.43 14.14 4.51
N ASP A 65 7.25 15.13 4.86
CA ASP A 65 7.49 15.48 6.25
C ASP A 65 6.39 16.42 6.74
N ARG A 66 5.70 16.04 7.81
CA ARG A 66 4.58 16.84 8.36
C ARG A 66 5.00 18.24 8.83
N LEU A 67 6.22 18.38 9.35
CA LEU A 67 6.74 19.65 9.86
C LEU A 67 7.16 20.61 8.72
N LEU A 68 7.63 20.05 7.60
CA LEU A 68 8.11 20.82 6.44
C LEU A 68 7.11 20.80 5.27
N MET A 69 5.90 20.34 5.52
CA MET A 69 4.90 20.05 4.49
C MET A 69 4.70 21.19 3.50
N ARG A 70 4.43 22.41 3.96
CA ARG A 70 4.11 23.54 3.08
C ARG A 70 5.22 23.84 2.08
N GLU A 71 6.46 23.83 2.52
CA GLU A 71 7.62 24.06 1.67
C GLU A 71 7.80 22.94 0.65
N GLN A 72 7.78 21.69 1.11
CA GLN A 72 7.88 20.51 0.25
C GLN A 72 6.74 20.49 -0.80
N LEU A 73 5.51 20.75 -0.38
CA LEU A 73 4.35 20.78 -1.27
C LEU A 73 4.51 21.85 -2.38
N LEU A 74 4.94 23.05 -2.03
CA LEU A 74 5.14 24.14 -2.99
C LEU A 74 6.19 23.79 -4.04
N ARG A 75 7.29 23.19 -3.62
CA ARG A 75 8.41 22.83 -4.50
C ARG A 75 8.09 21.62 -5.36
N LEU A 76 7.45 20.60 -4.82
CA LEU A 76 7.05 19.39 -5.52
C LEU A 76 5.88 19.57 -6.48
N LYS A 77 5.11 20.65 -6.35
CA LYS A 77 3.89 20.88 -7.15
C LYS A 77 4.12 20.81 -8.66
N LYS A 78 5.29 21.19 -9.13
CA LYS A 78 5.65 21.20 -10.57
C LYS A 78 6.17 19.85 -11.07
N CYS A 79 6.59 18.96 -10.19
CA CYS A 79 7.15 17.66 -10.56
C CYS A 79 6.04 16.69 -10.95
N GLN A 80 6.38 15.68 -11.79
CA GLN A 80 5.47 14.61 -12.15
C GLN A 80 5.73 13.40 -11.25
N PHE A 81 4.71 12.93 -10.53
CA PHE A 81 4.72 11.71 -9.72
C PHE A 81 3.29 11.29 -9.40
N ARG A 82 3.08 10.06 -8.95
CA ARG A 82 1.76 9.47 -8.77
C ARG A 82 0.94 10.14 -7.67
N GLY A 83 1.55 10.36 -6.53
CA GLY A 83 0.84 10.87 -5.36
C GLY A 83 1.70 11.01 -4.13
N ILE A 84 1.08 11.29 -3.01
CA ILE A 84 1.74 11.46 -1.73
C ILE A 84 1.32 10.38 -0.74
N MET A 85 2.23 10.05 0.18
CA MET A 85 1.91 9.35 1.42
C MET A 85 1.98 10.36 2.57
N VAL A 86 0.88 10.48 3.28
CA VAL A 86 0.73 11.40 4.41
C VAL A 86 0.97 10.62 5.69
N PRO A 87 2.05 10.89 6.44
CA PRO A 87 2.34 10.20 7.68
C PRO A 87 1.46 10.70 8.83
N LYS A 88 1.32 9.87 9.86
CA LYS A 88 0.72 10.20 11.16
C LYS A 88 -0.66 10.86 11.04
N VAL A 89 -1.50 10.33 10.12
CA VAL A 89 -2.86 10.85 9.90
C VAL A 89 -3.73 10.57 11.12
N GLU A 90 -4.25 11.63 11.73
CA GLU A 90 -5.09 11.59 12.94
C GLU A 90 -6.46 12.25 12.76
N ASP A 91 -6.66 13.00 11.68
CA ASP A 91 -7.93 13.64 11.32
C ASP A 91 -7.94 14.03 9.83
N CYS A 92 -9.09 14.50 9.36
CA CYS A 92 -9.28 14.88 7.96
C CYS A 92 -8.78 16.30 7.62
N GLY A 93 -8.63 17.20 8.60
CA GLY A 93 -8.20 18.58 8.34
C GLY A 93 -6.81 18.65 7.69
N PHE A 94 -5.90 17.79 8.14
CA PHE A 94 -4.58 17.67 7.52
C PHE A 94 -4.64 17.10 6.09
N LEU A 95 -5.59 16.22 5.82
CA LEU A 95 -5.81 15.69 4.47
C LEU A 95 -6.39 16.75 3.53
N ASP A 96 -7.20 17.69 4.04
CA ASP A 96 -7.71 18.82 3.24
C ASP A 96 -6.57 19.71 2.75
N GLU A 97 -5.62 20.05 3.63
CA GLU A 97 -4.43 20.83 3.25
C GLU A 97 -3.61 20.12 2.16
N CYS A 98 -3.46 18.79 2.27
CA CYS A 98 -2.77 17.98 1.27
C CYS A 98 -3.54 17.92 -0.05
N ALA A 99 -4.86 17.74 -0.01
CA ALA A 99 -5.71 17.68 -1.20
C ALA A 99 -5.71 18.99 -1.98
N ASP A 100 -5.75 20.13 -1.29
CA ASP A 100 -5.67 21.45 -1.89
C ASP A 100 -4.32 21.71 -2.59
N ALA A 101 -3.23 21.24 -1.96
CA ALA A 101 -1.89 21.42 -2.52
C ALA A 101 -1.63 20.51 -3.74
N PHE A 102 -2.20 19.32 -3.76
CA PHE A 102 -1.99 18.29 -4.78
C PHE A 102 -3.30 17.86 -5.46
N ALA A 103 -4.15 18.82 -5.80
CA ALA A 103 -5.38 18.54 -6.54
C ALA A 103 -5.11 17.57 -7.72
N ASN A 104 -5.87 16.47 -7.76
CA ASN A 104 -5.78 15.40 -8.76
C ASN A 104 -4.65 14.37 -8.58
N ARG A 105 -3.93 14.34 -7.46
CA ARG A 105 -2.95 13.29 -7.16
C ARG A 105 -3.51 12.28 -6.15
N ALA A 106 -2.99 11.05 -6.22
CA ALA A 106 -3.37 10.00 -5.28
C ALA A 106 -2.80 10.29 -3.88
N VAL A 107 -3.62 10.11 -2.85
CA VAL A 107 -3.20 10.25 -1.45
C VAL A 107 -3.31 8.91 -0.75
N ILE A 108 -2.21 8.48 -0.11
CA ILE A 108 -2.17 7.34 0.81
C ILE A 108 -2.11 7.90 2.23
N ALA A 109 -3.09 7.58 3.05
CA ALA A 109 -3.09 7.95 4.47
C ALA A 109 -2.38 6.87 5.29
N LEU A 110 -1.24 7.20 5.89
CA LEU A 110 -0.50 6.29 6.77
C LEU A 110 -1.01 6.45 8.21
N VAL A 111 -1.67 5.40 8.70
CA VAL A 111 -2.25 5.31 10.04
C VAL A 111 -1.28 4.56 10.94
N GLU A 112 -0.61 5.28 11.81
CA GLU A 112 0.51 4.79 12.61
C GLU A 112 0.52 5.35 14.04
N THR A 113 -0.61 5.96 14.45
CA THR A 113 -0.79 6.44 15.82
C THR A 113 -2.08 5.87 16.43
N PRO A 114 -2.15 5.70 17.76
CA PRO A 114 -3.38 5.29 18.46
C PRO A 114 -4.55 6.22 18.16
N LYS A 115 -4.31 7.53 18.07
CA LYS A 115 -5.33 8.52 17.76
C LYS A 115 -5.85 8.39 16.33
N GLY A 116 -4.96 8.18 15.34
CA GLY A 116 -5.33 7.91 13.96
C GLY A 116 -6.17 6.64 13.86
N LEU A 117 -5.74 5.55 14.51
CA LEU A 117 -6.48 4.30 14.50
C LEU A 117 -7.86 4.41 15.21
N SER A 118 -7.99 5.24 16.24
CA SER A 118 -9.27 5.49 16.91
C SER A 118 -10.28 6.18 15.99
N LYS A 119 -9.79 6.94 15.00
CA LYS A 119 -10.59 7.70 14.01
C LYS A 119 -10.57 7.07 12.62
N ILE A 120 -10.21 5.80 12.50
CA ILE A 120 -10.00 5.13 11.21
C ILE A 120 -11.22 5.21 10.28
N GLU A 121 -12.43 5.18 10.84
CA GLU A 121 -13.66 5.28 10.04
C GLU A 121 -13.77 6.64 9.33
N SER A 122 -13.55 7.75 10.05
CA SER A 122 -13.60 9.07 9.46
C SER A 122 -12.50 9.28 8.43
N ILE A 123 -11.29 8.75 8.70
CA ILE A 123 -10.17 8.79 7.75
C ILE A 123 -10.50 7.98 6.49
N ALA A 124 -11.00 6.74 6.65
CA ALA A 124 -11.36 5.87 5.52
C ALA A 124 -12.49 6.45 4.65
N SER A 125 -13.48 7.11 5.28
CA SER A 125 -14.58 7.75 4.57
C SER A 125 -14.19 9.01 3.80
N TYR A 126 -13.00 9.58 4.06
CA TYR A 126 -12.57 10.80 3.40
C TYR A 126 -12.39 10.59 1.88
N PRO A 127 -13.11 11.39 1.02
CA PRO A 127 -13.12 11.14 -0.43
C PRO A 127 -11.74 11.32 -1.08
N GLY A 128 -10.90 12.21 -0.55
CA GLY A 128 -9.60 12.58 -1.13
C GLY A 128 -8.51 11.51 -1.03
N ILE A 129 -8.69 10.44 -0.25
CA ILE A 129 -7.69 9.36 -0.17
C ILE A 129 -7.98 8.22 -1.13
N MET A 130 -6.94 7.71 -1.73
CA MET A 130 -6.96 6.49 -2.56
C MET A 130 -6.81 5.23 -1.68
N ALA A 131 -5.98 5.31 -0.66
CA ALA A 131 -5.59 4.15 0.14
C ALA A 131 -5.31 4.52 1.60
N LEU A 132 -5.42 3.49 2.45
CA LEU A 132 -4.88 3.46 3.81
C LEU A 132 -3.61 2.62 3.82
N ALA A 133 -2.65 2.99 4.66
CA ALA A 133 -1.49 2.17 4.99
C ALA A 133 -1.33 2.06 6.51
N PHE A 134 -0.77 0.94 6.99
CA PHE A 134 -0.53 0.73 8.41
C PHE A 134 0.96 0.88 8.75
N GLY A 135 1.30 1.74 9.71
CA GLY A 135 2.65 1.92 10.24
C GLY A 135 2.79 1.26 11.62
N ALA A 136 3.18 -0.01 11.66
CA ALA A 136 3.23 -0.79 12.90
C ALA A 136 4.34 -0.31 13.86
N GLU A 137 5.50 0.13 13.35
CA GLU A 137 6.62 0.55 14.19
C GLU A 137 6.28 1.78 15.03
N ASP A 138 5.76 2.84 14.39
CA ASP A 138 5.35 4.05 15.10
C ASP A 138 4.20 3.78 16.06
N TYR A 139 3.24 2.94 15.65
CA TYR A 139 2.13 2.56 16.52
C TYR A 139 2.63 1.82 17.77
N THR A 140 3.51 0.84 17.61
CA THR A 140 4.03 0.05 18.73
C THR A 140 4.95 0.88 19.62
N ALA A 141 5.74 1.77 19.04
CA ALA A 141 6.54 2.75 19.80
C ALA A 141 5.65 3.68 20.65
N ALA A 142 4.55 4.20 20.08
CA ALA A 142 3.63 5.09 20.79
C ALA A 142 2.83 4.39 21.91
N THR A 143 2.65 3.06 21.81
CA THR A 143 1.84 2.29 22.77
C THR A 143 2.67 1.41 23.70
N ASN A 144 3.99 1.32 23.52
CA ASN A 144 4.88 0.35 24.16
C ASN A 144 4.45 -1.13 23.91
N MET A 145 3.72 -1.39 22.83
CA MET A 145 3.31 -2.73 22.40
C MET A 145 4.48 -3.44 21.71
N GLN A 146 4.57 -4.75 21.86
CA GLN A 146 5.50 -5.53 21.05
C GLN A 146 5.00 -5.61 19.60
N ASN A 147 5.92 -5.42 18.64
CA ASN A 147 5.61 -5.60 17.22
C ASN A 147 5.57 -7.10 16.88
N SER A 148 4.39 -7.70 16.98
CA SER A 148 4.15 -9.08 16.57
C SER A 148 2.85 -9.21 15.81
N GLU A 149 2.80 -10.12 14.83
CA GLU A 149 1.61 -10.33 13.99
C GLU A 149 0.37 -10.66 14.83
N GLU A 150 0.51 -11.45 15.91
CA GLU A 150 -0.60 -11.82 16.79
C GLU A 150 -1.21 -10.60 17.48
N LEU A 151 -0.36 -9.74 18.07
CA LEU A 151 -0.84 -8.56 18.81
C LEU A 151 -1.41 -7.49 17.88
N LEU A 152 -0.89 -7.38 16.66
CA LEU A 152 -1.35 -6.42 15.66
C LEU A 152 -2.58 -6.90 14.87
N LEU A 153 -2.95 -8.18 14.95
CA LEU A 153 -4.01 -8.77 14.15
C LEU A 153 -5.33 -8.00 14.23
N SER A 154 -5.77 -7.63 15.42
CA SER A 154 -7.03 -6.89 15.62
C SER A 154 -7.00 -5.50 14.97
N LEU A 155 -5.84 -4.82 15.04
CA LEU A 155 -5.63 -3.50 14.47
C LEU A 155 -5.61 -3.55 12.95
N LYS A 156 -4.86 -4.50 12.38
CA LYS A 156 -4.79 -4.78 10.94
C LYS A 156 -6.16 -5.14 10.37
N SER A 157 -6.90 -6.04 11.05
CA SER A 157 -8.26 -6.42 10.64
C SER A 157 -9.22 -5.22 10.64
N ARG A 158 -9.12 -4.34 11.63
CA ARG A 158 -9.93 -3.12 11.71
C ARG A 158 -9.59 -2.16 10.55
N LEU A 159 -8.30 -1.96 10.24
CA LEU A 159 -7.88 -1.14 9.11
C LEU A 159 -8.44 -1.67 7.79
N VAL A 160 -8.32 -2.99 7.56
CA VAL A 160 -8.86 -3.64 6.35
C VAL A 160 -10.38 -3.48 6.30
N MET A 161 -11.10 -3.73 7.40
CA MET A 161 -12.55 -3.61 7.47
C MET A 161 -13.03 -2.22 7.01
N PHE A 162 -12.48 -1.15 7.60
CA PHE A 162 -12.88 0.21 7.23
C PHE A 162 -12.42 0.60 5.84
N GLY A 163 -11.20 0.24 5.44
CA GLY A 163 -10.72 0.49 4.09
C GLY A 163 -11.65 -0.13 3.03
N LYS A 164 -12.05 -1.39 3.22
CA LYS A 164 -12.96 -2.08 2.29
C LYS A 164 -14.39 -1.53 2.33
N ALA A 165 -14.89 -1.13 3.52
CA ALA A 165 -16.21 -0.53 3.67
C ALA A 165 -16.35 0.77 2.84
N TYR A 166 -15.27 1.54 2.73
CA TYR A 166 -15.24 2.80 1.98
C TYR A 166 -14.55 2.68 0.61
N GLY A 167 -14.33 1.46 0.11
CA GLY A 167 -13.78 1.22 -1.23
C GLY A 167 -12.32 1.64 -1.41
N LYS A 168 -11.57 1.79 -0.31
CA LYS A 168 -10.15 2.18 -0.34
C LYS A 168 -9.25 0.96 -0.50
N LYS A 169 -8.09 1.16 -1.13
CA LYS A 169 -7.00 0.19 -1.06
C LYS A 169 -6.38 0.20 0.33
N VAL A 170 -5.82 -0.93 0.75
CA VAL A 170 -5.20 -1.06 2.08
C VAL A 170 -3.85 -1.74 1.95
N TYR A 171 -2.81 -1.09 2.46
CA TYR A 171 -1.43 -1.59 2.42
C TYR A 171 -0.92 -1.90 3.83
N ASP A 172 -0.34 -3.10 3.99
CA ASP A 172 0.22 -3.52 5.27
C ASP A 172 1.61 -2.95 5.52
N THR A 173 2.00 -2.90 6.78
CA THR A 173 3.30 -2.48 7.28
C THR A 173 4.45 -3.27 6.65
N PRO A 174 5.67 -2.70 6.51
CA PRO A 174 6.83 -3.45 6.05
C PRO A 174 7.20 -4.58 7.01
N SER A 175 7.85 -5.63 6.50
CA SER A 175 8.60 -6.55 7.34
C SER A 175 9.99 -5.97 7.63
N PHE A 176 10.43 -6.09 8.88
CA PHE A 176 11.80 -5.75 9.30
C PHE A 176 12.73 -6.97 9.29
N CYS A 177 12.22 -8.14 8.92
CA CYS A 177 12.99 -9.39 8.85
C CYS A 177 13.77 -9.50 7.53
N ILE A 178 14.70 -8.55 7.26
CA ILE A 178 15.48 -8.51 6.00
C ILE A 178 16.40 -9.72 5.83
N GLN A 179 16.91 -10.28 6.94
CA GLN A 179 17.82 -11.43 6.92
C GLN A 179 17.07 -12.77 6.86
N ASP A 180 15.83 -12.81 7.34
CA ASP A 180 14.96 -13.99 7.29
C ASP A 180 13.85 -13.76 6.27
N VAL A 181 14.19 -14.00 4.99
CA VAL A 181 13.25 -13.84 3.88
C VAL A 181 12.04 -14.79 4.02
N GLY A 182 12.25 -16.00 4.55
CA GLY A 182 11.16 -16.96 4.75
C GLY A 182 10.10 -16.44 5.72
N ARG A 183 10.53 -15.81 6.82
CA ARG A 183 9.61 -15.13 7.74
C ARG A 183 8.89 -13.95 7.10
N ALA A 184 9.63 -13.13 6.34
CA ALA A 184 9.02 -12.01 5.63
C ALA A 184 7.99 -12.44 4.58
N ASP A 185 8.23 -13.57 3.90
CA ASP A 185 7.29 -14.18 2.96
C ASP A 185 6.01 -14.66 3.67
N ALA A 186 6.15 -15.31 4.82
CA ALA A 186 5.01 -15.73 5.64
C ALA A 186 4.17 -14.54 6.15
N GLU A 187 4.82 -13.43 6.55
CA GLU A 187 4.13 -12.19 6.91
C GLU A 187 3.38 -11.60 5.70
N ALA A 188 3.94 -11.67 4.50
CA ALA A 188 3.26 -11.20 3.28
C ALA A 188 2.05 -12.08 2.92
N GLU A 189 2.16 -13.39 3.04
CA GLU A 189 1.05 -14.32 2.85
C GLU A 189 -0.08 -14.07 3.86
N HIS A 190 0.26 -13.85 5.14
CA HIS A 190 -0.71 -13.49 6.16
C HIS A 190 -1.42 -12.16 5.86
N SER A 191 -0.69 -11.15 5.41
CA SER A 191 -1.28 -9.87 4.98
C SER A 191 -2.30 -10.07 3.84
N ALA A 192 -1.97 -10.88 2.83
CA ALA A 192 -2.87 -11.19 1.73
C ALA A 192 -4.13 -11.94 2.22
N GLN A 193 -3.98 -12.89 3.16
CA GLN A 193 -5.08 -13.63 3.77
C GLN A 193 -6.02 -12.73 4.59
N LEU A 194 -5.48 -11.72 5.28
CA LEU A 194 -6.26 -10.72 6.01
C LEU A 194 -7.07 -9.78 5.09
N GLY A 195 -6.75 -9.74 3.80
CA GLY A 195 -7.48 -8.94 2.81
C GLY A 195 -6.85 -7.58 2.50
N PHE A 196 -5.59 -7.36 2.85
CA PHE A 196 -4.83 -6.23 2.32
C PHE A 196 -4.75 -6.31 0.79
N ASP A 197 -4.51 -5.18 0.12
CA ASP A 197 -4.31 -5.10 -1.32
C ASP A 197 -2.83 -5.20 -1.71
N GLY A 198 -1.94 -5.03 -0.74
CA GLY A 198 -0.50 -5.09 -0.91
C GLY A 198 0.22 -4.85 0.41
N LYS A 199 1.55 -4.86 0.35
CA LYS A 199 2.43 -4.67 1.50
C LYS A 199 3.56 -3.70 1.15
N MET A 200 3.91 -2.86 2.12
CA MET A 200 5.09 -2.00 2.02
C MET A 200 6.36 -2.81 2.29
N ALA A 201 7.48 -2.34 1.78
CA ALA A 201 8.80 -2.94 1.97
C ALA A 201 9.85 -1.86 2.22
N ILE A 202 10.86 -2.19 3.02
CA ILE A 202 12.03 -1.33 3.29
C ILE A 202 13.30 -1.85 2.60
N HIS A 203 13.22 -2.99 1.92
CA HIS A 203 14.37 -3.58 1.23
C HIS A 203 13.93 -4.32 -0.04
N PRO A 204 14.66 -4.18 -1.18
CA PRO A 204 14.30 -4.82 -2.45
C PRO A 204 14.21 -6.35 -2.40
N LYS A 205 14.96 -7.02 -1.52
CA LYS A 205 14.90 -8.48 -1.34
C LYS A 205 13.53 -9.00 -0.95
N LEU A 206 12.66 -8.16 -0.37
CA LEU A 206 11.33 -8.54 0.10
C LEU A 206 10.26 -8.47 -1.01
N ILE A 207 10.56 -7.78 -2.12
CA ILE A 207 9.61 -7.57 -3.21
C ILE A 207 9.11 -8.86 -3.87
N PRO A 208 10.00 -9.84 -4.19
CA PRO A 208 9.54 -11.09 -4.81
C PRO A 208 8.52 -11.86 -3.96
N GLY A 209 8.75 -11.98 -2.65
CA GLY A 209 7.82 -12.63 -1.72
C GLY A 209 6.48 -11.91 -1.62
N ILE A 210 6.48 -10.58 -1.50
CA ILE A 210 5.27 -9.78 -1.51
C ILE A 210 4.49 -10.00 -2.80
N ARG A 211 5.13 -9.88 -3.96
CA ARG A 211 4.46 -10.07 -5.25
C ARG A 211 3.87 -11.47 -5.37
N LYS A 212 4.60 -12.50 -4.93
CA LYS A 212 4.12 -13.89 -4.91
C LYS A 212 2.88 -14.03 -4.01
N ALA A 213 2.92 -13.50 -2.79
CA ALA A 213 1.82 -13.59 -1.83
C ALA A 213 0.51 -12.95 -2.36
N PHE A 214 0.62 -11.80 -3.01
CA PHE A 214 -0.55 -11.08 -3.54
C PHE A 214 -0.95 -11.50 -4.96
N ALA A 215 -0.07 -12.18 -5.70
CA ALA A 215 -0.39 -12.78 -7.00
C ALA A 215 -0.99 -14.20 -6.88
N ALA A 216 -1.04 -14.77 -5.70
CA ALA A 216 -1.29 -16.19 -5.43
C ALA A 216 -2.75 -16.65 -5.63
N TYR A 217 -3.42 -16.13 -6.63
CA TYR A 217 -4.65 -16.77 -7.10
C TYR A 217 -4.31 -17.80 -8.18
N ASP A 218 -4.69 -19.05 -7.95
CA ASP A 218 -4.73 -20.05 -9.01
C ASP A 218 -5.80 -19.66 -10.03
N ILE A 219 -5.38 -18.87 -11.01
CA ILE A 219 -6.24 -18.29 -12.02
C ILE A 219 -6.91 -19.37 -12.88
N GLU A 220 -6.21 -20.48 -13.16
CA GLU A 220 -6.76 -21.58 -13.94
C GLU A 220 -7.87 -22.29 -13.16
N ASN A 221 -7.65 -22.59 -11.90
CA ASN A 221 -8.66 -23.19 -11.04
C ASN A 221 -9.87 -22.25 -10.83
N ILE A 222 -9.63 -20.96 -10.62
CA ILE A 222 -10.70 -19.96 -10.52
C ILE A 222 -11.54 -19.92 -11.81
N ARG A 223 -10.91 -19.92 -13.00
CA ARG A 223 -11.62 -19.97 -14.28
C ARG A 223 -12.46 -21.24 -14.41
N LYS A 224 -11.89 -22.38 -14.05
CA LYS A 224 -12.60 -23.67 -14.06
C LYS A 224 -13.85 -23.62 -13.19
N ILE A 225 -13.72 -23.14 -11.94
CA ILE A 225 -14.84 -23.04 -10.99
C ILE A 225 -15.91 -22.08 -11.52
N VAL A 226 -15.54 -20.90 -12.04
CA VAL A 226 -16.48 -19.94 -12.61
C VAL A 226 -17.22 -20.51 -13.79
N ASN A 227 -16.53 -21.15 -14.73
CA ASN A 227 -17.14 -21.77 -15.93
C ASN A 227 -18.08 -22.92 -15.53
N GLN A 228 -17.70 -23.77 -14.59
CA GLN A 228 -18.56 -24.85 -14.09
C GLN A 228 -19.83 -24.30 -13.43
N TYR A 229 -19.71 -23.25 -12.60
CA TYR A 229 -20.86 -22.61 -11.98
C TYR A 229 -21.81 -21.98 -13.02
N GLU A 230 -21.29 -21.33 -14.04
CA GLU A 230 -22.09 -20.72 -15.10
C GLU A 230 -22.74 -21.71 -16.06
N SER A 231 -22.15 -22.90 -16.19
CA SER A 231 -22.69 -23.96 -17.06
C SER A 231 -23.83 -24.75 -16.41
N GLN A 232 -24.05 -24.62 -15.09
CA GLN A 232 -25.13 -25.29 -14.38
C GLN A 232 -26.24 -24.30 -14.00
N ASN A 233 -27.48 -24.79 -13.89
CA ASN A 233 -28.63 -24.00 -13.45
C ASN A 233 -28.84 -24.02 -11.93
N GLU A 234 -27.85 -24.45 -11.16
CA GLU A 234 -27.95 -24.58 -9.70
C GLU A 234 -27.31 -23.38 -8.99
N ALA A 235 -27.84 -23.00 -7.84
CA ALA A 235 -27.35 -21.91 -7.04
C ALA A 235 -26.03 -22.26 -6.28
N ILE A 236 -25.70 -23.55 -6.22
CA ILE A 236 -24.57 -24.09 -5.45
C ILE A 236 -23.75 -24.99 -6.36
N LEU A 237 -22.43 -24.82 -6.37
CA LEU A 237 -21.45 -25.71 -7.00
C LEU A 237 -20.58 -26.36 -5.94
N VAL A 238 -20.38 -27.69 -6.02
CA VAL A 238 -19.46 -28.41 -5.16
C VAL A 238 -18.28 -28.92 -5.98
N VAL A 239 -17.06 -28.49 -5.67
CA VAL A 239 -15.82 -28.95 -6.32
C VAL A 239 -14.84 -29.37 -5.21
N ASP A 240 -14.33 -30.59 -5.29
CA ASP A 240 -13.36 -31.16 -4.33
C ASP A 240 -13.79 -30.97 -2.86
N GLY A 241 -15.07 -31.18 -2.57
CA GLY A 241 -15.65 -31.07 -1.24
C GLY A 241 -15.84 -29.63 -0.73
N LYS A 242 -15.55 -28.61 -1.56
CA LYS A 242 -15.79 -27.19 -1.26
C LYS A 242 -17.06 -26.70 -1.92
N VAL A 243 -17.82 -25.91 -1.17
CA VAL A 243 -19.07 -25.29 -1.63
C VAL A 243 -18.83 -23.91 -2.17
N TYR A 244 -19.31 -23.64 -3.38
CA TYR A 244 -19.25 -22.34 -4.03
C TYR A 244 -20.63 -21.82 -4.34
N GLU A 245 -20.92 -20.62 -3.90
CA GLU A 245 -22.18 -19.90 -4.09
C GLU A 245 -21.96 -18.60 -4.87
N LYS A 246 -23.03 -17.93 -5.24
CA LYS A 246 -23.00 -16.68 -6.01
C LYS A 246 -21.98 -15.64 -5.50
N MET A 247 -21.81 -15.51 -4.18
CA MET A 247 -20.84 -14.57 -3.60
C MET A 247 -19.39 -14.95 -3.90
N HIS A 248 -19.07 -16.25 -3.85
CA HIS A 248 -17.75 -16.78 -4.19
C HIS A 248 -17.42 -16.53 -5.66
N ILE A 249 -18.41 -16.79 -6.54
CA ILE A 249 -18.27 -16.57 -7.98
C ILE A 249 -18.11 -15.09 -8.31
N ALA A 250 -18.85 -14.20 -7.64
CA ALA A 250 -18.68 -12.75 -7.82
C ALA A 250 -17.25 -12.28 -7.43
N ARG A 251 -16.71 -12.83 -6.34
CA ARG A 251 -15.30 -12.60 -5.95
C ARG A 251 -14.33 -13.10 -7.01
N PHE A 252 -14.51 -14.32 -7.50
CA PHE A 252 -13.65 -14.93 -8.52
C PHE A 252 -13.67 -14.15 -9.84
N LYS A 253 -14.84 -13.70 -10.30
CA LYS A 253 -14.97 -12.84 -11.47
C LYS A 253 -14.25 -11.51 -11.32
N ARG A 254 -14.20 -10.94 -10.11
CA ARG A 254 -13.43 -9.73 -9.83
C ARG A 254 -11.94 -10.01 -9.96
N ILE A 255 -11.45 -11.10 -9.36
CA ILE A 255 -10.04 -11.52 -9.46
C ILE A 255 -9.64 -11.73 -10.93
N LEU A 256 -10.45 -12.44 -11.71
CA LEU A 256 -10.18 -12.66 -13.13
C LEU A 256 -10.14 -11.36 -13.95
N ARG A 257 -11.00 -10.39 -13.64
CA ARG A 257 -10.96 -9.07 -14.30
C ARG A 257 -9.68 -8.32 -13.98
N GLU A 258 -9.26 -8.31 -12.73
CA GLU A 258 -8.02 -7.67 -12.29
C GLU A 258 -6.79 -8.33 -12.95
N TYR A 259 -6.77 -9.67 -13.01
CA TYR A 259 -5.71 -10.42 -13.68
C TYR A 259 -5.63 -10.12 -15.18
N ASN A 260 -6.75 -10.15 -15.90
CA ASN A 260 -6.77 -9.90 -17.34
C ASN A 260 -6.36 -8.45 -17.68
N ASN A 261 -6.72 -7.47 -16.84
CA ASN A 261 -6.31 -6.08 -17.02
C ASN A 261 -4.79 -5.88 -16.82
N ASN A 262 -4.14 -6.73 -16.04
CA ASN A 262 -2.69 -6.68 -15.80
C ASN A 262 -1.90 -7.49 -16.85
N SER A 263 -2.50 -8.50 -17.47
CA SER A 263 -1.84 -9.38 -18.45
C SER A 263 -1.85 -8.82 -19.90
N ASN A 264 -2.67 -7.81 -20.17
CA ASN A 264 -2.80 -7.17 -21.48
C ASN A 264 -1.94 -5.90 -21.62
N LYS A 265 -0.96 -5.71 -20.76
CA LYS A 265 0.02 -4.62 -20.79
C LYS A 265 1.44 -5.16 -20.75
#